data_52a8ef566b2961456b6aab171c80c0bf
#
_entry.id   52a8ef566b2961456b6aab171c80c0bf
#
_cell.length_a   1.000
_cell.length_b   1.000
_cell.length_c   1.000
_cell.angle_alpha   90.00
_cell.angle_beta   90.00
_cell.angle_gamma   90.00
#
_symmetry.space_group_name_H-M   'P 1'
#
loop_
_entity.id
_entity.type
_entity.pdbx_description
1 polymer ?
#
loop_
_entity_poly.entity_id
_entity_poly.type
_entity_poly.pdbx_seq_one_letter_code
_entity_poly.pdbx_strand_id
1 'polypeptide(L)'
;YDWPWCASHLRTWRASTLARVPDANFVDHDGHWFKRGYDQALMLPLLHVARARKYLPSVCYTYKMDSASISLRDRPGTEVEQLSSIAFIRARGFVG
;
A
#
# COMPACT_ATOMS: atom_id res chain seq x y z
N TYR A 1 10.35 -5.50 0.71
CA TYR A 1 9.67 -5.23 -0.56
C TYR A 1 9.59 -6.46 -1.48
N ASP A 2 10.30 -7.53 -1.15
CA ASP A 2 10.31 -8.77 -1.95
C ASP A 2 9.28 -9.80 -1.49
N TRP A 3 8.70 -9.60 -0.31
CA TRP A 3 7.73 -10.54 0.25
C TRP A 3 6.36 -10.40 -0.42
N PRO A 4 5.58 -11.50 -0.49
CA PRO A 4 4.20 -11.42 -0.96
C PRO A 4 3.39 -10.41 -0.14
N TRP A 5 2.42 -9.77 -0.79
CA TRP A 5 1.55 -8.81 -0.12
C TRP A 5 0.68 -9.51 0.92
N CYS A 6 0.80 -9.09 2.17
CA CYS A 6 0.07 -9.69 3.28
C CYS A 6 -0.56 -8.66 4.22
N ALA A 7 -0.43 -7.36 3.94
CA ALA A 7 -0.91 -6.29 4.81
C ALA A 7 -2.21 -5.67 4.27
N SER A 8 -3.23 -6.52 4.05
CA SER A 8 -4.55 -6.08 3.63
C SER A 8 -5.37 -5.59 4.85
N HIS A 9 -6.67 -5.40 4.68
CA HIS A 9 -7.53 -4.92 5.77
C HIS A 9 -7.77 -6.03 6.82
N LEU A 10 -7.91 -5.73 8.08
CA LEU A 10 -7.73 -4.45 8.76
C LEU A 10 -6.27 -4.25 9.13
N ARG A 11 -5.83 -3.00 9.13
CA ARG A 11 -4.45 -2.68 9.49
C ARG A 11 -4.39 -1.42 10.35
N THR A 12 -3.48 -1.40 11.31
CA THR A 12 -3.25 -0.26 12.20
C THR A 12 -1.76 -0.05 12.41
N TRP A 13 -1.39 1.14 12.81
CA TRP A 13 -0.01 1.48 13.13
C TRP A 13 0.05 2.65 14.11
N ARG A 14 1.21 2.86 14.72
CA ARG A 14 1.43 4.01 15.57
C ARG A 14 1.80 5.23 14.74
N ALA A 15 1.30 6.40 15.15
CA ALA A 15 1.65 7.65 14.46
C ALA A 15 3.16 7.89 14.44
N SER A 16 3.87 7.51 15.50
CA SER A 16 5.32 7.63 15.56
C SER A 16 6.04 6.78 14.52
N THR A 17 5.45 5.64 14.14
CA THR A 17 6.00 4.81 13.07
C THR A 17 5.86 5.52 11.73
N LEU A 18 4.68 6.07 11.44
CA LEU A 18 4.46 6.82 10.21
C LEU A 18 5.39 8.03 10.11
N ALA A 19 5.62 8.71 11.22
CA ALA A 19 6.49 9.88 11.26
C ALA A 19 7.94 9.58 10.83
N ARG A 20 8.36 8.32 10.88
CA ARG A 20 9.70 7.91 10.45
C ARG A 20 9.81 7.59 8.96
N VAL A 21 8.69 7.66 8.24
CA VAL A 21 8.68 7.35 6.80
C VAL A 21 8.79 8.66 6.00
N PRO A 22 9.87 8.84 5.22
CA PRO A 22 9.98 10.03 4.37
C PRO A 22 8.86 10.08 3.33
N ASP A 23 8.39 11.29 3.04
CA ASP A 23 7.28 11.51 2.10
C ASP A 23 7.57 10.99 0.68
N ALA A 24 8.85 10.91 0.32
CA ALA A 24 9.27 10.38 -0.99
C ALA A 24 8.75 8.96 -1.23
N ASN A 25 8.41 8.21 -0.17
CA ASN A 25 7.84 6.87 -0.31
C ASN A 25 6.41 6.87 -0.82
N PHE A 26 5.72 8.01 -0.76
CA PHE A 26 4.30 8.11 -1.06
C PHE A 26 4.02 8.75 -2.43
N VAL A 27 5.07 9.05 -3.18
CA VAL A 27 4.96 9.68 -4.48
C VAL A 27 5.63 8.82 -5.55
N ASP A 28 5.16 8.98 -6.79
CA ASP A 28 5.72 8.29 -7.95
C ASP A 28 6.97 9.02 -8.49
N HIS A 29 7.47 8.56 -9.64
CA HIS A 29 8.66 9.13 -10.26
C HIS A 29 8.48 10.58 -10.73
N ASP A 30 7.22 11.02 -10.90
CA ASP A 30 6.89 12.40 -11.29
C ASP A 30 6.64 13.30 -10.07
N GLY A 31 6.74 12.77 -8.86
CA GLY A 31 6.46 13.51 -7.64
C GLY A 31 4.99 13.63 -7.29
N HIS A 32 4.14 12.85 -7.93
CA HIS A 32 2.69 12.83 -7.66
C HIS A 32 2.33 11.70 -6.69
N TRP A 33 1.35 11.94 -5.85
CA TRP A 33 0.81 10.90 -4.97
C TRP A 33 0.27 9.74 -5.80
N PHE A 34 0.48 8.51 -5.32
CA PHE A 34 -0.04 7.33 -5.99
C PHE A 34 -1.56 7.34 -6.01
N LYS A 35 -2.14 7.13 -7.19
CA LYS A 35 -3.58 7.00 -7.37
C LYS A 35 -4.05 5.56 -7.27
N ARG A 36 -3.15 4.61 -7.56
CA ARG A 36 -3.40 3.17 -7.49
C ARG A 36 -2.24 2.50 -6.76
N GLY A 37 -2.51 1.37 -6.11
CA GLY A 37 -1.49 0.67 -5.33
C GLY A 37 -1.02 1.45 -4.11
N TYR A 38 -1.78 2.46 -3.68
CA TYR A 38 -1.41 3.34 -2.58
C TYR A 38 -1.37 2.62 -1.23
N ASP A 39 -2.10 1.53 -1.08
CA ASP A 39 -2.03 0.70 0.12
C ASP A 39 -0.65 0.08 0.27
N GLN A 40 -0.04 -0.39 -0.80
CA GLN A 40 1.33 -0.88 -0.77
C GLN A 40 2.33 0.27 -0.62
N ALA A 41 2.09 1.41 -1.24
CA ALA A 41 2.93 2.60 -1.07
C ALA A 41 2.95 3.07 0.39
N LEU A 42 1.86 2.90 1.12
CA LEU A 42 1.76 3.24 2.53
C LEU A 42 2.36 2.16 3.42
N MET A 43 1.93 0.90 3.25
CA MET A 43 2.22 -0.16 4.20
C MET A 43 3.63 -0.73 4.07
N LEU A 44 4.18 -0.82 2.85
CA LEU A 44 5.52 -1.37 2.69
C LEU A 44 6.59 -0.53 3.41
N PRO A 45 6.61 0.81 3.28
CA PRO A 45 7.54 1.62 4.07
C PRO A 45 7.28 1.53 5.57
N LEU A 46 6.02 1.49 6.00
CA LEU A 46 5.67 1.33 7.41
C LEU A 46 6.23 0.02 7.96
N LEU A 47 6.05 -1.08 7.24
CA LEU A 47 6.59 -2.37 7.63
C LEU A 47 8.12 -2.37 7.65
N HIS A 48 8.73 -1.63 6.74
CA HIS A 48 10.18 -1.52 6.68
C HIS A 48 10.76 -0.85 7.92
N VAL A 49 10.15 0.23 8.40
CA VAL A 49 10.65 0.98 9.57
C VAL A 49 10.11 0.45 10.90
N ALA A 50 9.08 -0.37 10.88
CA ALA A 50 8.46 -0.88 12.11
C ALA A 50 9.40 -1.77 12.89
N ARG A 51 9.51 -1.53 14.20
CA ARG A 51 10.33 -2.35 15.09
C ARG A 51 9.60 -3.63 15.50
N ALA A 52 8.26 -3.61 15.50
CA ALA A 52 7.45 -4.76 15.85
C ALA A 52 6.22 -4.80 14.96
N ARG A 53 5.82 -6.01 14.56
CA ARG A 53 4.67 -6.27 13.70
C ARG A 53 3.88 -7.41 14.31
N LYS A 54 2.56 -7.36 14.19
CA LYS A 54 1.71 -8.43 14.68
C LYS A 54 0.61 -8.73 13.68
N TYR A 55 0.44 -10.00 13.38
CA TYR A 55 -0.69 -10.49 12.61
C TYR A 55 -1.87 -10.75 13.55
N LEU A 56 -3.06 -10.28 13.16
CA LEU A 56 -4.29 -10.55 13.89
C LEU A 56 -5.06 -11.66 13.15
N PRO A 57 -5.19 -12.84 13.77
CA PRO A 57 -5.89 -13.95 13.12
C PRO A 57 -7.40 -13.82 13.12
N SER A 58 -7.94 -12.89 13.92
CA SER A 58 -9.39 -12.67 14.01
C SER A 58 -9.92 -11.97 12.76
N VAL A 59 -11.16 -12.29 12.38
CA VAL A 59 -11.83 -11.58 11.31
C VAL A 59 -12.31 -10.24 11.85
N CYS A 60 -11.59 -9.16 11.48
CA CYS A 60 -11.87 -7.80 11.93
C CYS A 60 -12.48 -6.92 10.84
N TYR A 61 -12.58 -7.42 9.61
CA TYR A 61 -13.00 -6.62 8.47
C TYR A 61 -13.64 -7.50 7.42
N THR A 62 -14.79 -7.06 6.90
CA THR A 62 -15.46 -7.73 5.79
C THR A 62 -15.39 -6.82 4.57
N TYR A 63 -14.76 -7.31 3.50
CA TYR A 63 -14.60 -6.56 2.26
C TYR A 63 -15.79 -6.81 1.35
N LYS A 64 -16.53 -5.74 1.02
CA LYS A 64 -17.67 -5.83 0.12
C LYS A 64 -17.19 -5.71 -1.33
N MET A 65 -17.34 -6.79 -2.07
CA MET A 65 -16.99 -6.86 -3.50
C MET A 65 -18.21 -6.53 -4.33
N ASP A 66 -18.38 -5.26 -4.71
CA ASP A 66 -19.49 -4.85 -5.57
C ASP A 66 -19.01 -3.86 -6.64
N SER A 67 -19.90 -3.53 -7.58
CA SER A 67 -19.59 -2.63 -8.70
C SER A 67 -19.34 -1.19 -8.25
N ALA A 68 -19.73 -0.82 -7.05
CA ALA A 68 -19.46 0.50 -6.49
C ALA A 68 -18.06 0.61 -5.91
N SER A 69 -17.39 -0.52 -5.66
CA SER A 69 -16.00 -0.51 -5.19
C SER A 69 -15.10 0.10 -6.24
N ILE A 70 -14.16 0.95 -5.80
CA ILE A 70 -13.24 1.62 -6.71
C ILE A 70 -12.33 0.64 -7.45
N SER A 71 -11.98 -0.48 -6.80
CA SER A 71 -11.16 -1.53 -7.42
C SER A 71 -11.91 -2.37 -8.45
N LEU A 72 -13.24 -2.32 -8.43
CA LEU A 72 -14.09 -3.05 -9.38
C LEU A 72 -14.70 -2.15 -10.46
N ARG A 73 -14.41 -0.84 -10.43
CA ARG A 73 -14.86 0.07 -11.47
C ARG A 73 -14.12 -0.23 -12.76
N ASP A 74 -14.88 -0.59 -13.78
CA ASP A 74 -14.34 -0.88 -15.10
C ASP A 74 -13.99 0.40 -15.83
N ARG A 75 -12.81 0.93 -15.57
CA ARG A 75 -12.21 1.94 -16.43
C ARG A 75 -11.06 1.30 -17.17
N PRO A 76 -10.97 1.51 -18.51
CA PRO A 76 -9.84 1.00 -19.27
C PRO A 76 -8.52 1.44 -18.64
N GLY A 77 -7.61 0.50 -18.44
CA GLY A 77 -6.28 0.79 -17.93
C GLY A 77 -6.16 0.86 -16.40
N THR A 78 -7.26 0.77 -15.64
CA THR A 78 -7.21 0.81 -14.17
C THR A 78 -6.33 -0.28 -13.59
N GLU A 79 -6.50 -1.51 -14.07
CA GLU A 79 -5.71 -2.65 -13.60
C GLU A 79 -4.24 -2.49 -13.99
N VAL A 80 -3.97 -2.06 -15.21
CA VAL A 80 -2.62 -1.82 -15.70
C VAL A 80 -1.95 -0.73 -14.87
N GLU A 81 -2.65 0.35 -14.60
CA GLU A 81 -2.15 1.45 -13.76
C GLU A 81 -1.80 0.96 -12.36
N GLN A 82 -2.67 0.15 -11.76
CA GLN A 82 -2.43 -0.42 -10.43
C GLN A 82 -1.20 -1.31 -10.41
N LEU A 83 -1.09 -2.23 -11.37
CA LEU A 83 0.05 -3.14 -11.46
C LEU A 83 1.35 -2.39 -11.74
N SER A 84 1.32 -1.37 -12.59
CA SER A 84 2.48 -0.54 -12.86
C SER A 84 2.96 0.21 -11.62
N SER A 85 2.04 0.77 -10.85
CA SER A 85 2.35 1.47 -9.60
C SER A 85 2.98 0.51 -8.59
N ILE A 86 2.40 -0.67 -8.43
CA ILE A 86 2.93 -1.68 -7.50
C ILE A 86 4.32 -2.13 -7.93
N ALA A 87 4.53 -2.38 -9.22
CA ALA A 87 5.84 -2.78 -9.74
C ALA A 87 6.88 -1.69 -9.49
N PHE A 88 6.53 -0.44 -9.70
CA PHE A 88 7.42 0.69 -9.43
C PHE A 88 7.78 0.78 -7.94
N ILE A 89 6.79 0.68 -7.06
CA ILE A 89 7.00 0.74 -5.61
C ILE A 89 7.96 -0.35 -5.16
N ARG A 90 7.75 -1.57 -5.61
CA ARG A 90 8.56 -2.70 -5.19
C ARG A 90 9.98 -2.65 -5.77
N ALA A 91 10.12 -2.18 -7.00
CA ALA A 91 11.42 -2.04 -7.64
C ALA A 91 12.25 -0.92 -7.00
N ARG A 92 11.60 0.19 -6.64
CA ARG A 92 12.27 1.30 -5.97
C ARG A 92 12.72 0.96 -4.56
N GLY A 93 11.91 0.21 -3.83
CA GLY A 93 12.12 -0.11 -2.44
C GLY A 93 11.92 1.08 -1.52
N PHE A 94 12.48 1.00 -0.33
CA PHE A 94 12.35 2.05 0.68
C PHE A 94 13.25 3.24 0.31
N VAL A 95 12.66 4.45 0.40
CA VAL A 95 13.38 5.71 0.19
C VAL A 95 13.70 6.30 1.56
N GLY A 96 14.97 6.32 1.89
CA GLY A 96 15.46 6.78 3.19
C GLY A 96 16.00 8.20 3.21
#